data_89e120b8bc094556da2997ff97a6dbbc
#
_entry.id   89e120b8bc094556da2997ff97a6dbbc
#
_cell.length_a   1.000
_cell.length_b   1.000
_cell.length_c   1.000
_cell.angle_alpha   90.00
_cell.angle_beta   90.00
_cell.angle_gamma   90.00
#
_symmetry.space_group_name_H-M   'P 1'
#
loop_
_entity.id
_entity.type
_entity.pdbx_description
1 polymer ?
#
loop_
_entity_poly.entity_id
_entity_poly.type
_entity_poly.pdbx_seq_one_letter_code
_entity_poly.pdbx_strand_id
1 'polypeptide(L)'
;MKKLAVLGDFLEPHHHAQIDSTAARCGFAVDYYPDGHVPAELAGQYEVLYGMPDRAALRTFTSLKWFCGSFAGVDAYLDDALYPSPDVILTNSSGAYGVTIAEHLIMVTLMLLRHASAYVLEAAAHRWGPVLPMRSIMGSTITVVGTGDIG
;
A
#
# COMPACT_ATOMS: atom_id res chain seq x y z
N MET A 1 -25.69 -7.81 12.81
CA MET A 1 -24.54 -8.43 12.15
C MET A 1 -23.46 -7.38 12.11
N LYS A 2 -22.23 -7.71 12.46
CA LYS A 2 -21.09 -6.79 12.41
C LYS A 2 -20.78 -6.42 10.97
N LYS A 3 -20.28 -5.21 10.74
CA LYS A 3 -19.99 -4.71 9.38
C LYS A 3 -18.53 -4.31 9.20
N LEU A 4 -18.00 -4.65 8.04
CA LEU A 4 -16.71 -4.25 7.50
C LEU A 4 -16.93 -3.37 6.27
N ALA A 5 -16.29 -2.20 6.21
CA ALA A 5 -16.20 -1.40 5.00
C ALA A 5 -14.84 -1.60 4.34
N VAL A 6 -14.83 -1.80 3.04
CA VAL A 6 -13.62 -1.90 2.20
C VAL A 6 -13.59 -0.72 1.25
N LEU A 7 -12.51 0.08 1.32
CA LEU A 7 -12.37 1.33 0.58
C LEU A 7 -11.32 1.21 -0.53
N GLY A 8 -11.70 1.60 -1.74
CA GLY A 8 -10.84 1.66 -2.92
C GLY A 8 -11.11 0.54 -3.93
N ASP A 9 -10.57 0.72 -5.14
CA ASP A 9 -10.77 -0.13 -6.32
C ASP A 9 -9.54 -0.99 -6.69
N PHE A 10 -8.56 -1.05 -5.78
CA PHE A 10 -7.27 -1.70 -6.01
C PHE A 10 -7.29 -3.24 -5.83
N LEU A 11 -8.45 -3.80 -5.43
CA LEU A 11 -8.59 -5.23 -5.16
C LEU A 11 -9.03 -6.00 -6.40
N GLU A 12 -8.34 -7.08 -6.69
CA GLU A 12 -8.71 -8.04 -7.73
C GLU A 12 -9.86 -8.96 -7.27
N PRO A 13 -10.61 -9.61 -8.19
CA PRO A 13 -11.73 -10.48 -7.83
C PRO A 13 -11.40 -11.59 -6.82
N HIS A 14 -10.17 -12.12 -6.86
CA HIS A 14 -9.75 -13.15 -5.92
C HIS A 14 -9.54 -12.60 -4.50
N HIS A 15 -9.13 -11.32 -4.35
CA HIS A 15 -9.05 -10.66 -3.05
C HIS A 15 -10.44 -10.46 -2.45
N HIS A 16 -11.42 -10.03 -3.26
CA HIS A 16 -12.83 -9.91 -2.83
C HIS A 16 -13.33 -11.25 -2.28
N ALA A 17 -13.15 -12.35 -3.03
CA ALA A 17 -13.57 -13.67 -2.60
C ALA A 17 -12.92 -14.11 -1.26
N GLN A 18 -11.64 -13.78 -1.06
CA GLN A 18 -10.92 -14.07 0.17
C GLN A 18 -11.44 -13.24 1.35
N ILE A 19 -11.69 -11.95 1.14
CA ILE A 19 -12.26 -11.04 2.15
C ILE A 19 -13.65 -11.53 2.55
N ASP A 20 -14.53 -11.78 1.57
CA ASP A 20 -15.91 -12.21 1.82
C ASP A 20 -15.96 -13.51 2.60
N SER A 21 -15.17 -14.52 2.20
CA SER A 21 -15.15 -15.81 2.88
C SER A 21 -14.63 -15.68 4.32
N THR A 22 -13.62 -14.83 4.54
CA THR A 22 -13.04 -14.62 5.87
C THR A 22 -14.00 -13.83 6.75
N ALA A 23 -14.59 -12.77 6.23
CA ALA A 23 -15.57 -11.95 6.93
C ALA A 23 -16.79 -12.78 7.37
N ALA A 24 -17.32 -13.59 6.47
CA ALA A 24 -18.45 -14.50 6.78
C ALA A 24 -18.12 -15.45 7.93
N ARG A 25 -16.93 -16.06 7.95
CA ARG A 25 -16.48 -16.93 9.05
C ARG A 25 -16.38 -16.19 10.38
N CYS A 26 -16.07 -14.89 10.34
CA CYS A 26 -15.95 -14.03 11.51
C CYS A 26 -17.27 -13.33 11.89
N GLY A 27 -18.37 -13.58 11.17
CA GLY A 27 -19.67 -13.00 11.43
C GLY A 27 -19.84 -11.55 10.98
N PHE A 28 -19.05 -11.12 9.98
CA PHE A 28 -19.14 -9.80 9.37
C PHE A 28 -19.85 -9.84 8.02
N ALA A 29 -20.64 -8.79 7.73
CA ALA A 29 -21.04 -8.43 6.38
C ALA A 29 -20.03 -7.43 5.81
N VAL A 30 -19.74 -7.51 4.52
CA VAL A 30 -18.79 -6.65 3.82
C VAL A 30 -19.55 -5.73 2.87
N ASP A 31 -19.27 -4.44 2.97
CA ASP A 31 -19.72 -3.43 2.02
C ASP A 31 -18.48 -2.83 1.33
N TYR A 32 -18.50 -2.73 0.00
CA TYR A 32 -17.40 -2.23 -0.81
C TYR A 32 -17.68 -0.82 -1.32
N TYR A 33 -16.69 0.05 -1.20
CA TYR A 33 -16.71 1.45 -1.64
C TYR A 33 -15.53 1.72 -2.58
N PRO A 34 -15.68 1.44 -3.88
CA PRO A 34 -14.59 1.58 -4.85
C PRO A 34 -14.07 3.02 -4.99
N ASP A 35 -14.94 4.01 -4.77
CA ASP A 35 -14.59 5.43 -4.76
C ASP A 35 -13.86 5.88 -3.48
N GLY A 36 -13.66 4.95 -2.52
CA GLY A 36 -13.01 5.23 -1.24
C GLY A 36 -13.85 6.03 -0.25
N HIS A 37 -15.14 6.26 -0.54
CA HIS A 37 -16.02 7.10 0.26
C HIS A 37 -17.20 6.35 0.85
N VAL A 38 -17.32 6.37 2.18
CA VAL A 38 -18.51 5.88 2.90
C VAL A 38 -19.43 7.06 3.20
N PRO A 39 -20.72 7.00 2.81
CA PRO A 39 -21.68 8.02 3.20
C PRO A 39 -21.72 8.21 4.72
N ALA A 40 -21.72 9.47 5.18
CA ALA A 40 -21.60 9.79 6.60
C ALA A 40 -22.69 9.14 7.47
N GLU A 41 -23.92 9.01 6.94
CA GLU A 41 -25.06 8.35 7.58
C GLU A 41 -24.88 6.84 7.75
N LEU A 42 -23.98 6.22 6.99
CA LEU A 42 -23.67 4.79 7.07
C LEU A 42 -22.42 4.51 7.90
N ALA A 43 -21.52 5.49 8.05
CA ALA A 43 -20.21 5.30 8.65
C ALA A 43 -20.27 4.72 10.08
N GLY A 44 -21.24 5.14 10.87
CA GLY A 44 -21.39 4.70 12.26
C GLY A 44 -21.74 3.23 12.45
N GLN A 45 -22.08 2.46 11.40
CA GLN A 45 -22.42 1.04 11.51
C GLN A 45 -21.23 0.09 11.33
N TYR A 46 -20.05 0.61 10.91
CA TYR A 46 -18.86 -0.23 10.62
C TYR A 46 -17.99 -0.36 11.87
N GLU A 47 -17.70 -1.61 12.24
CA GLU A 47 -16.76 -1.95 13.31
C GLU A 47 -15.33 -2.10 12.78
N VAL A 48 -15.18 -2.44 11.49
CA VAL A 48 -13.90 -2.62 10.81
C VAL A 48 -13.88 -1.80 9.54
N LEU A 49 -12.74 -1.17 9.28
CA LEU A 49 -12.46 -0.39 8.09
C LEU A 49 -11.17 -0.88 7.46
N TYR A 50 -11.19 -1.23 6.18
CA TYR A 50 -10.01 -1.57 5.40
C TYR A 50 -9.83 -0.61 4.23
N GLY A 51 -8.62 -0.11 4.03
CA GLY A 51 -8.30 0.76 2.91
C GLY A 51 -7.60 2.05 3.32
N MET A 52 -7.88 3.14 2.59
CA MET A 52 -7.30 4.46 2.84
C MET A 52 -8.41 5.52 2.93
N PRO A 53 -9.04 5.70 4.11
CA PRO A 53 -10.09 6.68 4.31
C PRO A 53 -9.55 8.12 4.33
N ASP A 54 -10.43 9.08 4.04
CA ASP A 54 -10.17 10.46 4.42
C ASP A 54 -10.04 10.56 5.95
N ARG A 55 -8.97 11.17 6.42
CA ARG A 55 -8.69 11.37 7.84
C ARG A 55 -9.83 12.10 8.57
N ALA A 56 -10.41 13.13 7.91
CA ALA A 56 -11.50 13.89 8.50
C ALA A 56 -12.78 13.06 8.71
N ALA A 57 -12.96 11.99 7.90
CA ALA A 57 -14.12 11.12 8.00
C ALA A 57 -14.01 10.07 9.12
N LEU A 58 -12.80 9.76 9.63
CA LEU A 58 -12.61 8.69 10.61
C LEU A 58 -13.48 8.84 11.87
N ARG A 59 -13.70 10.06 12.35
CA ARG A 59 -14.57 10.33 13.51
C ARG A 59 -16.04 9.96 13.30
N THR A 60 -16.51 9.91 12.06
CA THR A 60 -17.89 9.54 11.75
C THR A 60 -18.16 8.05 11.92
N PHE A 61 -17.12 7.23 11.98
CA PHE A 61 -17.20 5.79 12.20
C PHE A 61 -17.37 5.46 13.70
N THR A 62 -18.46 5.88 14.29
CA THR A 62 -18.67 5.85 15.76
C THR A 62 -18.63 4.45 16.38
N SER A 63 -18.78 3.39 15.58
CA SER A 63 -18.65 1.98 16.02
C SER A 63 -17.29 1.35 15.71
N LEU A 64 -16.32 2.13 15.17
CA LEU A 64 -15.04 1.62 14.70
C LEU A 64 -14.23 1.02 15.86
N LYS A 65 -13.75 -0.19 15.65
CA LYS A 65 -12.87 -0.93 16.56
C LYS A 65 -11.52 -1.23 15.94
N TRP A 66 -11.49 -1.40 14.63
CA TRP A 66 -10.26 -1.74 13.90
C TRP A 66 -10.21 -1.02 12.57
N PHE A 67 -9.14 -0.25 12.38
CA PHE A 67 -8.76 0.33 11.11
C PHE A 67 -7.52 -0.37 10.57
N CYS A 68 -7.66 -1.06 9.45
CA CYS A 68 -6.59 -1.73 8.72
C CYS A 68 -6.23 -0.89 7.49
N GLY A 69 -5.13 -0.14 7.56
CA GLY A 69 -4.64 0.69 6.45
C GLY A 69 -4.04 -0.16 5.32
N SER A 70 -4.43 0.11 4.07
CA SER A 70 -3.84 -0.50 2.87
C SER A 70 -2.49 0.09 2.47
N PHE A 71 -1.79 0.76 3.41
CA PHE A 71 -0.52 1.47 3.25
C PHE A 71 0.45 1.10 4.37
N ALA A 72 1.74 1.34 4.18
CA ALA A 72 2.75 1.06 5.20
C ALA A 72 2.97 2.24 6.15
N GLY A 73 3.10 3.48 5.65
CA GLY A 73 3.33 4.67 6.47
C GLY A 73 2.08 5.09 7.26
N VAL A 74 2.18 5.20 8.57
CA VAL A 74 1.05 5.50 9.47
C VAL A 74 1.08 6.92 10.07
N ASP A 75 2.13 7.70 9.81
CA ASP A 75 2.37 8.99 10.47
C ASP A 75 1.16 9.93 10.44
N ALA A 76 0.41 9.91 9.33
CA ALA A 76 -0.79 10.72 9.16
C ALA A 76 -1.99 10.25 10.01
N TYR A 77 -1.92 9.07 10.61
CA TYR A 77 -3.01 8.41 11.32
C TYR A 77 -2.72 8.13 12.80
N LEU A 78 -1.62 8.66 13.35
CA LEU A 78 -1.23 8.44 14.75
C LEU A 78 -1.90 9.41 15.75
N ASP A 79 -2.62 10.40 15.28
CA ASP A 79 -3.34 11.34 16.15
C ASP A 79 -4.64 10.71 16.67
N ASP A 80 -4.72 10.44 17.95
CA ASP A 80 -5.91 9.88 18.62
C ASP A 80 -7.16 10.72 18.39
N ALA A 81 -7.00 12.03 18.14
CA ALA A 81 -8.11 12.92 17.83
C ALA A 81 -8.83 12.60 16.51
N LEU A 82 -8.23 11.78 15.64
CA LEU A 82 -8.87 11.32 14.39
C LEU A 82 -9.93 10.25 14.63
N TYR A 83 -9.88 9.55 15.75
CA TYR A 83 -10.70 8.37 16.02
C TYR A 83 -11.89 8.69 16.92
N PRO A 84 -12.99 7.91 16.83
CA PRO A 84 -14.13 8.06 17.74
C PRO A 84 -13.78 7.61 19.17
N SER A 85 -12.78 6.73 19.35
CA SER A 85 -12.31 6.21 20.64
C SER A 85 -10.81 5.95 20.59
N PRO A 86 -10.08 6.13 21.69
CA PRO A 86 -8.66 5.77 21.79
C PRO A 86 -8.43 4.23 21.75
N ASP A 87 -9.49 3.43 21.88
CA ASP A 87 -9.40 1.97 21.83
C ASP A 87 -9.42 1.41 20.40
N VAL A 88 -9.50 2.27 19.36
CA VAL A 88 -9.45 1.83 17.97
C VAL A 88 -8.06 1.27 17.65
N ILE A 89 -8.02 0.03 17.20
CA ILE A 89 -6.78 -0.63 16.79
C ILE A 89 -6.43 -0.17 15.37
N LEU A 90 -5.25 0.42 15.19
CA LEU A 90 -4.66 0.72 13.89
C LEU A 90 -3.67 -0.37 13.50
N THR A 91 -3.83 -0.95 12.32
CA THR A 91 -2.84 -1.81 11.67
C THR A 91 -2.56 -1.30 10.26
N ASN A 92 -1.42 -1.68 9.71
CA ASN A 92 -0.97 -1.25 8.39
C ASN A 92 -0.46 -2.44 7.56
N SER A 93 -0.10 -2.16 6.30
CA SER A 93 0.45 -3.15 5.37
C SER A 93 1.99 -3.20 5.41
N SER A 94 2.60 -3.00 6.58
CA SER A 94 4.05 -3.20 6.76
C SER A 94 4.40 -4.65 6.46
N GLY A 95 5.51 -4.89 5.74
CA GLY A 95 5.91 -6.23 5.29
C GLY A 95 5.37 -6.64 3.92
N ALA A 96 4.44 -5.88 3.33
CA ALA A 96 3.87 -6.22 2.02
C ALA A 96 4.73 -5.80 0.82
N TYR A 97 5.69 -4.90 1.01
CA TYR A 97 6.40 -4.23 -0.08
C TYR A 97 7.85 -4.65 -0.24
N GLY A 98 8.44 -5.37 0.72
CA GLY A 98 9.88 -5.65 0.79
C GLY A 98 10.42 -6.28 -0.48
N VAL A 99 9.80 -7.35 -0.96
CA VAL A 99 10.25 -8.09 -2.15
C VAL A 99 10.19 -7.20 -3.40
N THR A 100 9.05 -6.55 -3.65
CA THR A 100 8.87 -5.74 -4.86
C THR A 100 9.78 -4.51 -4.90
N ILE A 101 10.04 -3.88 -3.74
CA ILE A 101 10.97 -2.76 -3.63
C ILE A 101 12.42 -3.24 -3.81
N ALA A 102 12.80 -4.38 -3.24
CA ALA A 102 14.13 -4.95 -3.41
C ALA A 102 14.42 -5.27 -4.88
N GLU A 103 13.49 -5.89 -5.60
CA GLU A 103 13.60 -6.15 -7.04
C GLU A 103 13.73 -4.84 -7.83
N HIS A 104 12.92 -3.82 -7.49
CA HIS A 104 13.00 -2.51 -8.11
C HIS A 104 14.37 -1.86 -7.89
N LEU A 105 14.94 -1.93 -6.69
CA LEU A 105 16.26 -1.40 -6.37
C LEU A 105 17.36 -2.08 -7.20
N ILE A 106 17.31 -3.41 -7.37
CA ILE A 106 18.23 -4.15 -8.23
C ILE A 106 18.09 -3.68 -9.67
N MET A 107 16.86 -3.59 -10.18
CA MET A 107 16.58 -3.12 -11.54
C MET A 107 17.16 -1.72 -11.79
N VAL A 108 16.84 -0.73 -10.96
CA VAL A 108 17.32 0.66 -11.18
C VAL A 108 18.82 0.76 -11.01
N THR A 109 19.43 -0.01 -10.12
CA THR A 109 20.89 -0.08 -9.95
C THR A 109 21.56 -0.55 -11.25
N LEU A 110 21.06 -1.62 -11.84
CA LEU A 110 21.57 -2.11 -13.12
C LEU A 110 21.33 -1.13 -14.26
N MET A 111 20.16 -0.50 -14.31
CA MET A 111 19.84 0.54 -15.30
C MET A 111 20.81 1.72 -15.23
N LEU A 112 21.14 2.18 -14.04
CA LEU A 112 22.09 3.28 -13.83
C LEU A 112 23.52 2.88 -14.25
N LEU A 113 23.99 1.72 -13.80
CA LEU A 113 25.35 1.25 -14.11
C LEU A 113 25.55 0.96 -15.58
N ARG A 114 24.49 0.62 -16.30
CA ARG A 114 24.52 0.26 -17.73
C ARG A 114 24.02 1.38 -18.63
N HIS A 115 23.72 2.57 -18.10
CA HIS A 115 23.17 3.71 -18.84
C HIS A 115 21.92 3.38 -19.67
N ALA A 116 21.04 2.51 -19.15
CA ALA A 116 19.89 1.97 -19.88
C ALA A 116 18.97 3.08 -20.40
N SER A 117 18.72 4.13 -19.59
CA SER A 117 17.88 5.26 -19.99
C SER A 117 18.39 5.99 -21.22
N ALA A 118 19.72 6.21 -21.30
CA ALA A 118 20.33 6.84 -22.48
C ALA A 118 20.18 5.98 -23.74
N TYR A 119 20.41 4.67 -23.62
CA TYR A 119 20.26 3.76 -24.76
C TYR A 119 18.82 3.60 -25.22
N VAL A 120 17.85 3.63 -24.30
CA VAL A 120 16.42 3.61 -24.65
C VAL A 120 16.04 4.85 -25.47
N LEU A 121 16.52 6.04 -25.09
CA LEU A 121 16.26 7.27 -25.84
C LEU A 121 16.92 7.25 -27.23
N GLU A 122 18.15 6.73 -27.36
CA GLU A 122 18.80 6.58 -28.65
C GLU A 122 18.06 5.58 -29.54
N ALA A 123 17.66 4.45 -28.99
CA ALA A 123 16.89 3.44 -29.74
C ALA A 123 15.53 3.99 -30.19
N ALA A 124 14.81 4.74 -29.34
CA ALA A 124 13.56 5.41 -29.70
C ALA A 124 13.72 6.42 -30.83
N ALA A 125 14.91 7.04 -30.93
CA ALA A 125 15.26 7.97 -32.02
C ALA A 125 15.86 7.27 -33.26
N HIS A 126 15.83 5.94 -33.30
CA HIS A 126 16.46 5.10 -34.37
C HIS A 126 17.95 5.44 -34.57
N ARG A 127 18.68 5.76 -33.49
CA ARG A 127 20.09 6.05 -33.52
C ARG A 127 20.89 4.98 -32.77
N TRP A 128 22.06 4.66 -33.30
CA TRP A 128 23.08 3.92 -32.56
C TRP A 128 23.94 4.95 -31.83
N GLY A 129 23.66 5.14 -30.55
CA GLY A 129 24.29 6.17 -29.74
C GLY A 129 25.74 5.88 -29.36
N PRO A 130 26.40 6.82 -28.68
CA PRO A 130 27.79 6.65 -28.24
C PRO A 130 27.91 5.49 -27.25
N VAL A 131 29.06 4.82 -27.26
CA VAL A 131 29.40 3.82 -26.24
C VAL A 131 29.75 4.56 -24.96
N LEU A 132 28.89 4.44 -23.94
CA LEU A 132 29.10 5.03 -22.62
C LEU A 132 29.90 4.08 -21.72
N PRO A 133 30.76 4.60 -20.81
CA PRO A 133 31.54 3.78 -19.89
C PRO A 133 30.61 3.06 -18.91
N MET A 134 30.47 1.75 -19.08
CA MET A 134 29.60 0.93 -18.26
C MET A 134 30.33 0.38 -17.03
N ARG A 135 29.60 0.21 -15.94
CA ARG A 135 30.09 -0.47 -14.73
C ARG A 135 29.41 -1.83 -14.57
N SER A 136 30.10 -2.74 -13.86
CA SER A 136 29.53 -4.01 -13.40
C SER A 136 29.22 -3.93 -11.91
N ILE A 137 28.19 -4.64 -11.45
CA ILE A 137 27.96 -4.85 -10.01
C ILE A 137 28.91 -5.90 -9.44
N MET A 138 29.55 -6.72 -10.31
CA MET A 138 30.50 -7.73 -9.87
C MET A 138 31.67 -7.07 -9.13
N GLY A 139 31.93 -7.51 -7.91
CA GLY A 139 32.96 -6.95 -7.05
C GLY A 139 32.64 -5.57 -6.45
N SER A 140 31.44 -5.05 -6.68
CA SER A 140 30.99 -3.81 -6.06
C SER A 140 30.49 -4.06 -4.63
N THR A 141 30.51 -2.99 -3.83
CA THR A 141 29.94 -3.00 -2.47
C THR A 141 28.67 -2.14 -2.46
N ILE A 142 27.60 -2.68 -1.90
CA ILE A 142 26.37 -1.96 -1.60
C ILE A 142 26.28 -1.75 -0.07
N THR A 143 26.00 -0.53 0.35
CA THR A 143 25.75 -0.25 1.75
C THR A 143 24.26 -0.08 1.95
N VAL A 144 23.67 -0.89 2.83
CA VAL A 144 22.25 -0.81 3.19
C VAL A 144 22.15 -0.11 4.53
N VAL A 145 21.40 1.01 4.57
CA VAL A 145 21.14 1.78 5.80
C VAL A 145 19.74 1.43 6.27
N GLY A 146 19.66 0.63 7.32
CA GLY A 146 18.42 0.03 7.83
C GLY A 146 18.20 -1.39 7.28
N THR A 147 17.88 -2.30 8.19
CA THR A 147 17.66 -3.72 7.90
C THR A 147 16.26 -4.15 8.34
N GLY A 148 15.26 -3.32 7.99
CA GLY A 148 13.83 -3.63 8.17
C GLY A 148 13.31 -4.50 7.03
N ASP A 149 12.01 -4.38 6.74
CA ASP A 149 11.32 -5.16 5.70
C ASP A 149 11.94 -4.99 4.29
N ILE A 150 12.43 -3.80 3.95
CA ILE A 150 13.01 -3.49 2.64
C ILE A 150 14.52 -3.78 2.60
N GLY A 151 15.23 -3.62 3.71
CA GLY A 151 16.68 -3.85 3.82
C GLY A 151 17.04 -5.31 3.99
#